data_683f793108d3f767ac5b6ecf60a234a3
#
_entry.id   683f793108d3f767ac5b6ecf60a234a3
#
_cell.length_a   1.000
_cell.length_b   1.000
_cell.length_c   1.000
_cell.angle_alpha   90.00
_cell.angle_beta   90.00
_cell.angle_gamma   90.00
#
_symmetry.space_group_name_H-M   'P 1'
#
loop_
_entity.id
_entity.type
_entity.pdbx_description
1 polymer ?
#
loop_
_entity_poly.entity_id
_entity_poly.type
_entity_poly.pdbx_seq_one_letter_code
_entity_poly.pdbx_strand_id
1 'polypeptide(L)'
;MILREISDRVYYMPNTEETDRPTLGYIRGDFFSVMVDTGNSPGHLKLFYEGLKERGLPKPEFAVITHWHWDHTFAMKAFEGTTIASRMTNEILDNVSSWKWTEKDMKMRLISGEDIEFCDIHIKKEYENPADIEVVTADIVFENELSINLGGVHCNLKLVGGPHCEDSTIVHIPEEKVLFVGDADCIDFYLKQ
;
A
#
# COMPACT_ATOMS: atom_id res chain seq x y z
N MET A 1 5.18 -5.75 20.55
CA MET A 1 4.02 -5.95 19.64
C MET A 1 4.26 -5.16 18.38
N ILE A 2 4.14 -5.79 17.25
CA ILE A 2 4.37 -5.20 15.92
C ILE A 2 3.26 -4.17 15.61
N LEU A 3 2.00 -4.52 15.89
CA LEU A 3 0.86 -3.62 15.67
C LEU A 3 0.58 -2.72 16.87
N ARG A 4 0.28 -1.46 16.61
CA ARG A 4 -0.22 -0.49 17.57
C ARG A 4 -1.73 -0.32 17.40
N GLU A 5 -2.41 -0.07 18.49
CA GLU A 5 -3.86 0.13 18.55
C GLU A 5 -4.18 1.62 18.54
N ILE A 6 -5.14 2.01 17.71
CA ILE A 6 -5.74 3.35 17.70
C ILE A 6 -7.09 3.31 18.43
N SER A 7 -7.87 2.26 18.16
CA SER A 7 -9.15 1.97 18.80
C SER A 7 -9.39 0.46 18.84
N ASP A 8 -10.49 0.01 19.42
CA ASP A 8 -10.86 -1.42 19.47
C ASP A 8 -11.00 -2.05 18.06
N ARG A 9 -11.16 -1.25 17.02
CA ARG A 9 -11.37 -1.68 15.64
C ARG A 9 -10.25 -1.30 14.69
N VAL A 10 -9.38 -0.33 15.05
CA VAL A 10 -8.36 0.20 14.14
C VAL A 10 -6.98 0.03 14.73
N TYR A 11 -6.10 -0.58 13.95
CA TYR A 11 -4.70 -0.84 14.29
C TYR A 11 -3.80 -0.38 13.14
N TYR A 12 -2.52 -0.23 13.43
CA TYR A 12 -1.51 0.03 12.41
C TYR A 12 -0.16 -0.58 12.75
N MET A 13 0.61 -0.91 11.73
CA MET A 13 2.03 -1.21 11.84
C MET A 13 2.80 0.06 11.49
N PRO A 14 3.68 0.56 12.38
CA PRO A 14 4.48 1.75 12.09
C PRO A 14 5.43 1.54 10.91
N ASN A 15 5.72 2.63 10.20
CA ASN A 15 6.77 2.67 9.19
C ASN A 15 8.16 2.35 9.76
N THR A 16 9.07 1.95 8.88
CA THR A 16 10.51 1.85 9.18
C THR A 16 11.33 2.40 8.01
N GLU A 17 12.28 3.28 8.33
CA GLU A 17 13.07 4.00 7.30
C GLU A 17 14.16 3.14 6.65
N GLU A 18 14.58 2.04 7.29
CA GLU A 18 15.74 1.24 6.86
C GLU A 18 15.59 0.70 5.45
N THR A 19 14.39 0.20 5.12
CA THR A 19 14.04 -0.34 3.80
C THR A 19 12.79 0.31 3.22
N ASP A 20 12.46 1.52 3.67
CA ASP A 20 11.31 2.28 3.18
C ASP A 20 9.98 1.52 3.31
N ARG A 21 9.73 0.95 4.49
CA ARG A 21 8.46 0.29 4.79
C ARG A 21 7.43 1.30 5.26
N PRO A 22 6.33 1.50 4.56
CA PRO A 22 5.29 2.45 4.95
C PRO A 22 4.51 1.97 6.17
N THR A 23 3.72 2.86 6.75
CA THR A 23 2.69 2.50 7.72
C THR A 23 1.61 1.66 7.05
N LEU A 24 1.26 0.51 7.63
CA LEU A 24 0.15 -0.32 7.17
C LEU A 24 -1.01 -0.24 8.14
N GLY A 25 -2.22 0.00 7.63
CA GLY A 25 -3.43 0.08 8.43
C GLY A 25 -4.20 -1.25 8.51
N TYR A 26 -5.01 -1.41 9.57
CA TYR A 26 -5.97 -2.49 9.71
C TYR A 26 -7.26 -2.00 10.35
N ILE A 27 -8.38 -2.31 9.73
CA ILE A 27 -9.73 -1.97 10.20
C ILE A 27 -10.54 -3.26 10.36
N ARG A 28 -11.07 -3.50 11.56
CA ARG A 28 -11.92 -4.66 11.88
C ARG A 28 -13.38 -4.26 11.94
N GLY A 29 -14.20 -4.76 11.03
CA GLY A 29 -15.66 -4.76 11.17
C GLY A 29 -16.17 -6.05 11.84
N ASP A 30 -17.50 -6.17 11.93
CA ASP A 30 -18.17 -7.37 12.45
C ASP A 30 -18.26 -8.47 11.39
N PHE A 31 -18.19 -8.11 10.08
CA PHE A 31 -18.31 -9.03 8.95
C PHE A 31 -17.00 -9.20 8.20
N PHE A 32 -16.29 -8.12 7.96
CA PHE A 32 -15.06 -8.08 7.18
C PHE A 32 -14.00 -7.21 7.83
N SER A 33 -12.77 -7.43 7.44
CA SER A 33 -11.64 -6.56 7.78
C SER A 33 -10.92 -6.06 6.54
N VAL A 34 -10.32 -4.88 6.65
CA VAL A 34 -9.60 -4.20 5.58
C VAL A 34 -8.19 -3.89 6.04
N MET A 35 -7.23 -4.12 5.16
CA MET A 35 -5.87 -3.62 5.26
C MET A 35 -5.74 -2.33 4.43
N VAL A 36 -4.97 -1.36 4.89
CA VAL A 36 -4.58 -0.18 4.12
C VAL A 36 -3.14 -0.35 3.70
N ASP A 37 -2.92 -0.41 2.41
CA ASP A 37 -1.71 -0.78 1.69
C ASP A 37 -1.19 -2.18 2.02
N THR A 38 -0.48 -2.80 1.08
CA THR A 38 0.05 -4.16 1.26
C THR A 38 1.50 -4.17 1.69
N GLY A 39 2.18 -3.04 1.57
CA GLY A 39 3.60 -2.88 1.90
C GLY A 39 4.53 -3.13 0.72
N ASN A 40 5.81 -2.94 0.99
CA ASN A 40 6.88 -2.92 -0.01
C ASN A 40 7.38 -4.31 -0.43
N SER A 41 6.99 -5.37 0.26
CA SER A 41 7.46 -6.74 -0.03
C SER A 41 6.58 -7.82 0.61
N PRO A 42 6.63 -9.06 0.10
CA PRO A 42 6.02 -10.21 0.78
C PRO A 42 6.53 -10.39 2.22
N GLY A 43 7.77 -10.00 2.50
CA GLY A 43 8.36 -10.02 3.85
C GLY A 43 7.70 -9.02 4.78
N HIS A 44 7.40 -7.81 4.30
CA HIS A 44 6.69 -6.79 5.06
C HIS A 44 5.24 -7.22 5.38
N LEU A 45 4.51 -7.73 4.38
CA LEU A 45 3.16 -8.28 4.55
C LEU A 45 3.14 -9.44 5.56
N LYS A 46 4.13 -10.34 5.50
CA LYS A 46 4.26 -11.45 6.45
C LYS A 46 4.38 -10.95 7.90
N LEU A 47 5.23 -9.94 8.14
CA LEU A 47 5.38 -9.31 9.46
C LEU A 47 4.04 -8.72 9.95
N PHE A 48 3.29 -8.08 9.04
CA PHE A 48 1.97 -7.56 9.36
C PHE A 48 1.01 -8.68 9.79
N TYR A 49 0.96 -9.81 9.09
CA TYR A 49 0.16 -10.98 9.46
C TYR A 49 0.60 -11.61 10.79
N GLU A 50 1.90 -11.61 11.10
CA GLU A 50 2.42 -12.04 12.40
C GLU A 50 1.89 -11.13 13.52
N GLY A 51 1.88 -9.82 13.30
CA GLY A 51 1.33 -8.84 14.23
C GLY A 51 -0.18 -9.02 14.46
N LEU A 52 -0.96 -9.33 13.42
CA LEU A 52 -2.39 -9.67 13.57
C LEU A 52 -2.57 -10.94 14.41
N LYS A 53 -1.80 -11.98 14.13
CA LYS A 53 -1.83 -13.25 14.88
C LYS A 53 -1.50 -13.06 16.36
N GLU A 54 -0.50 -12.23 16.69
CA GLU A 54 -0.13 -11.90 18.08
C GLU A 54 -1.29 -11.26 18.86
N ARG A 55 -2.17 -10.53 18.16
CA ARG A 55 -3.36 -9.89 18.74
C ARG A 55 -4.63 -10.72 18.66
N GLY A 56 -4.58 -11.91 18.04
CA GLY A 56 -5.78 -12.75 17.81
C GLY A 56 -6.74 -12.14 16.79
N LEU A 57 -6.24 -11.28 15.88
CA LEU A 57 -7.02 -10.67 14.82
C LEU A 57 -6.99 -11.54 13.56
N PRO A 58 -8.10 -11.64 12.79
CA PRO A 58 -8.12 -12.35 11.52
C PRO A 58 -7.28 -11.65 10.46
N LYS A 59 -6.87 -12.39 9.41
CA LYS A 59 -6.33 -11.79 8.20
C LYS A 59 -7.40 -10.95 7.52
N PRO A 60 -7.03 -9.81 6.90
CA PRO A 60 -7.99 -8.97 6.17
C PRO A 60 -8.46 -9.66 4.90
N GLU A 61 -9.75 -9.55 4.59
CA GLU A 61 -10.37 -10.01 3.34
C GLU A 61 -10.12 -9.04 2.19
N PHE A 62 -9.92 -7.76 2.51
CA PHE A 62 -9.65 -6.71 1.53
C PHE A 62 -8.36 -5.94 1.85
N ALA A 63 -7.68 -5.49 0.80
CA ALA A 63 -6.62 -4.49 0.91
C ALA A 63 -6.95 -3.29 0.01
N VAL A 64 -6.96 -2.10 0.58
CA VAL A 64 -7.12 -0.84 -0.15
C VAL A 64 -5.75 -0.26 -0.42
N ILE A 65 -5.48 0.07 -1.67
CA ILE A 65 -4.23 0.68 -2.11
C ILE A 65 -4.41 2.19 -2.15
N THR A 66 -3.55 2.91 -1.41
CA THR A 66 -3.63 4.38 -1.34
C THR A 66 -3.08 5.04 -2.60
N HIS A 67 -2.00 4.52 -3.17
CA HIS A 67 -1.39 5.00 -4.42
C HIS A 67 -0.42 3.95 -5.00
N TRP A 68 0.10 4.20 -6.20
CA TRP A 68 0.83 3.20 -6.98
C TRP A 68 2.26 2.89 -6.54
N HIS A 69 2.89 3.70 -5.68
CA HIS A 69 4.31 3.56 -5.35
C HIS A 69 4.66 2.18 -4.80
N TRP A 70 5.88 1.78 -5.07
CA TRP A 70 6.40 0.42 -4.84
C TRP A 70 6.29 -0.05 -3.39
N ASP A 71 6.52 0.86 -2.46
CA ASP A 71 6.50 0.58 -1.02
C ASP A 71 5.08 0.29 -0.49
N HIS A 72 4.03 0.72 -1.19
CA HIS A 72 2.64 0.45 -0.88
C HIS A 72 2.07 -0.78 -1.62
N THR A 73 2.66 -1.17 -2.77
CA THR A 73 2.01 -2.07 -3.73
C THR A 73 2.74 -3.38 -4.00
N PHE A 74 4.06 -3.48 -3.76
CA PHE A 74 4.84 -4.66 -4.18
C PHE A 74 4.50 -5.96 -3.45
N ALA A 75 3.75 -5.89 -2.33
CA ALA A 75 3.22 -7.08 -1.72
C ALA A 75 1.80 -7.46 -2.20
N MET A 76 1.17 -6.72 -3.12
CA MET A 76 -0.18 -7.04 -3.62
C MET A 76 -0.28 -8.48 -4.15
N LYS A 77 0.71 -8.95 -4.90
CA LYS A 77 0.76 -10.33 -5.41
C LYS A 77 0.72 -11.40 -4.32
N ALA A 78 1.28 -11.10 -3.15
CA ALA A 78 1.33 -12.02 -2.02
C ALA A 78 0.12 -11.89 -1.06
N PHE A 79 -0.74 -10.88 -1.28
CA PHE A 79 -1.93 -10.68 -0.47
C PHE A 79 -2.96 -11.79 -0.74
N GLU A 80 -3.50 -12.39 0.33
CA GLU A 80 -4.39 -13.57 0.23
C GLU A 80 -5.89 -13.19 0.12
N GLY A 81 -6.22 -11.91 -0.06
CA GLY A 81 -7.58 -11.40 -0.18
C GLY A 81 -7.83 -10.69 -1.50
N THR A 82 -8.80 -9.78 -1.50
CA THR A 82 -9.20 -8.97 -2.67
C THR A 82 -8.61 -7.56 -2.56
N THR A 83 -7.89 -7.13 -3.56
CA THR A 83 -7.28 -5.79 -3.63
C THR A 83 -8.21 -4.78 -4.27
N ILE A 84 -8.20 -3.54 -3.76
CA ILE A 84 -9.08 -2.44 -4.20
C ILE A 84 -8.21 -1.20 -4.44
N ALA A 85 -8.31 -0.61 -5.62
CA ALA A 85 -7.59 0.61 -5.96
C ALA A 85 -8.46 1.60 -6.76
N SER A 86 -8.05 2.87 -6.80
CA SER A 86 -8.64 3.81 -7.75
C SER A 86 -8.33 3.38 -9.19
N ARG A 87 -9.16 3.81 -10.15
CA ARG A 87 -8.87 3.57 -11.57
C ARG A 87 -7.49 4.14 -11.96
N MET A 88 -7.17 5.33 -11.48
CA MET A 88 -5.88 5.98 -11.78
C MET A 88 -4.71 5.14 -11.26
N THR A 89 -4.75 4.70 -10.01
CA THR A 89 -3.74 3.79 -9.43
C THR A 89 -3.62 2.51 -10.25
N ASN A 90 -4.77 1.92 -10.63
CA ASN A 90 -4.79 0.66 -11.35
C ASN A 90 -4.21 0.78 -12.78
N GLU A 91 -4.46 1.88 -13.49
CA GLU A 91 -3.88 2.15 -14.82
C GLU A 91 -2.36 2.34 -14.75
N ILE A 92 -1.86 2.99 -13.69
CA ILE A 92 -0.42 3.11 -13.46
C ILE A 92 0.19 1.74 -13.15
N LEU A 93 -0.45 0.94 -12.29
CA LEU A 93 0.01 -0.42 -11.96
C LEU A 93 0.01 -1.34 -13.19
N ASP A 94 -0.96 -1.23 -14.09
CA ASP A 94 -0.99 -1.97 -15.35
C ASP A 94 0.27 -1.67 -16.21
N ASN A 95 0.64 -0.41 -16.31
CA ASN A 95 1.87 0.01 -16.98
C ASN A 95 3.12 -0.54 -16.27
N VAL A 96 3.22 -0.35 -14.94
CA VAL A 96 4.36 -0.81 -14.13
C VAL A 96 4.48 -2.33 -14.10
N SER A 97 3.39 -3.07 -14.25
CA SER A 97 3.39 -4.54 -14.31
C SER A 97 4.20 -5.10 -15.49
N SER A 98 4.39 -4.29 -16.52
CA SER A 98 5.23 -4.62 -17.68
C SER A 98 6.75 -4.45 -17.41
N TRP A 99 7.12 -3.79 -16.33
CA TRP A 99 8.51 -3.50 -16.00
C TRP A 99 9.24 -4.75 -15.55
N LYS A 100 10.51 -4.84 -15.97
CA LYS A 100 11.44 -5.85 -15.46
C LYS A 100 12.29 -5.25 -14.36
N TRP A 101 12.50 -6.03 -13.33
CA TRP A 101 13.22 -5.60 -12.12
C TRP A 101 14.65 -6.16 -12.07
N THR A 102 15.24 -6.50 -13.24
CA THR A 102 16.65 -6.85 -13.30
C THR A 102 17.52 -5.63 -13.03
N GLU A 103 18.72 -5.83 -12.53
CA GLU A 103 19.67 -4.72 -12.27
C GLU A 103 19.88 -3.82 -13.49
N LYS A 104 19.92 -4.43 -14.69
CA LYS A 104 20.04 -3.70 -15.96
C LYS A 104 18.83 -2.80 -16.21
N ASP A 105 17.62 -3.32 -16.05
CA ASP A 105 16.38 -2.59 -16.36
C ASP A 105 16.13 -1.48 -15.32
N MET A 106 16.41 -1.73 -14.04
CA MET A 106 16.38 -0.71 -12.98
C MET A 106 17.34 0.44 -13.27
N LYS A 107 18.59 0.12 -13.66
CA LYS A 107 19.59 1.13 -14.06
C LYS A 107 19.14 1.94 -15.27
N MET A 108 18.46 1.33 -16.24
CA MET A 108 17.95 2.07 -17.40
C MET A 108 16.85 3.05 -17.01
N ARG A 109 15.95 2.70 -16.09
CA ARG A 109 14.92 3.62 -15.57
C ARG A 109 15.51 4.80 -14.80
N LEU A 110 16.59 4.58 -14.04
CA LEU A 110 17.32 5.69 -13.41
C LEU A 110 17.91 6.65 -14.45
N ILE A 111 18.46 6.13 -15.56
CA ILE A 111 19.05 6.94 -16.64
C ILE A 111 17.97 7.72 -17.40
N SER A 112 16.80 7.12 -17.63
CA SER A 112 15.67 7.76 -18.31
C SER A 112 14.89 8.73 -17.42
N GLY A 113 15.06 8.67 -16.10
CA GLY A 113 14.28 9.44 -15.13
C GLY A 113 12.88 8.88 -14.85
N GLU A 114 12.61 7.64 -15.26
CA GLU A 114 11.37 6.91 -14.90
C GLU A 114 11.36 6.44 -13.44
N ASP A 115 12.53 6.34 -12.83
CA ASP A 115 12.73 5.95 -11.43
C ASP A 115 13.81 6.82 -10.79
N ILE A 116 13.85 6.86 -9.45
CA ILE A 116 14.79 7.68 -8.69
C ILE A 116 15.76 6.82 -7.88
N GLU A 117 16.94 7.36 -7.58
CA GLU A 117 18.00 6.66 -6.83
C GLU A 117 17.52 6.16 -5.47
N PHE A 118 16.64 6.92 -4.82
CA PHE A 118 16.03 6.54 -3.54
C PHE A 118 15.31 5.19 -3.64
N CYS A 119 14.42 5.02 -4.61
CA CYS A 119 13.67 3.78 -4.84
C CYS A 119 14.63 2.61 -5.19
N ASP A 120 15.57 2.82 -6.11
CA ASP A 120 16.55 1.81 -6.51
C ASP A 120 17.35 1.26 -5.32
N ILE A 121 17.81 2.16 -4.44
CA ILE A 121 18.56 1.78 -3.22
C ILE A 121 17.70 0.96 -2.25
N HIS A 122 16.46 1.41 -1.98
CA HIS A 122 15.63 0.78 -0.97
C HIS A 122 15.01 -0.54 -1.46
N ILE A 123 14.65 -0.64 -2.73
CA ILE A 123 14.25 -1.92 -3.35
C ILE A 123 15.37 -2.96 -3.23
N LYS A 124 16.62 -2.59 -3.52
CA LYS A 124 17.77 -3.49 -3.40
C LYS A 124 18.14 -3.85 -1.96
N LYS A 125 17.76 -3.05 -0.98
CA LYS A 125 17.90 -3.41 0.44
C LYS A 125 16.81 -4.39 0.90
N GLU A 126 15.60 -4.23 0.40
CA GLU A 126 14.44 -5.05 0.79
C GLU A 126 14.42 -6.41 0.09
N TYR A 127 14.84 -6.49 -1.17
CA TYR A 127 14.83 -7.71 -1.96
C TYR A 127 16.23 -8.27 -2.17
N GLU A 128 16.45 -9.55 -1.82
CA GLU A 128 17.69 -10.26 -2.18
C GLU A 128 17.89 -10.34 -3.69
N ASN A 129 16.80 -10.52 -4.43
CA ASN A 129 16.77 -10.54 -5.89
C ASN A 129 15.59 -9.71 -6.39
N PRO A 130 15.79 -8.45 -6.79
CA PRO A 130 14.73 -7.62 -7.33
C PRO A 130 14.02 -8.22 -8.56
N ALA A 131 14.68 -9.12 -9.31
CA ALA A 131 14.04 -9.78 -10.46
C ALA A 131 12.84 -10.66 -10.10
N ASP A 132 12.65 -10.97 -8.81
CA ASP A 132 11.48 -11.73 -8.30
C ASP A 132 10.26 -10.83 -8.03
N ILE A 133 10.39 -9.52 -8.21
CA ILE A 133 9.27 -8.58 -8.06
C ILE A 133 8.25 -8.80 -9.18
N GLU A 134 7.00 -8.98 -8.78
CA GLU A 134 5.84 -9.11 -9.68
C GLU A 134 4.79 -8.08 -9.29
N VAL A 135 4.65 -7.03 -10.09
CA VAL A 135 3.61 -6.01 -9.90
C VAL A 135 2.33 -6.48 -10.55
N VAL A 136 1.22 -6.33 -9.85
CA VAL A 136 -0.13 -6.75 -10.29
C VAL A 136 -1.11 -5.58 -10.19
N THR A 137 -2.18 -5.65 -10.96
CA THR A 137 -3.33 -4.73 -10.86
C THR A 137 -4.28 -5.15 -9.74
N ALA A 138 -5.14 -4.24 -9.29
CA ALA A 138 -6.14 -4.52 -8.28
C ALA A 138 -7.33 -5.32 -8.85
N ASP A 139 -7.97 -6.13 -7.98
CA ASP A 139 -9.14 -6.96 -8.33
C ASP A 139 -10.41 -6.13 -8.47
N ILE A 140 -10.57 -5.08 -7.65
CA ILE A 140 -11.71 -4.15 -7.69
C ILE A 140 -11.18 -2.75 -7.95
N VAL A 141 -11.81 -2.07 -8.91
CA VAL A 141 -11.45 -0.71 -9.30
C VAL A 141 -12.62 0.22 -9.06
N PHE A 142 -12.36 1.37 -8.39
CA PHE A 142 -13.36 2.44 -8.22
C PHE A 142 -12.92 3.73 -8.91
N GLU A 143 -13.87 4.61 -9.23
CA GLU A 143 -13.58 5.88 -9.93
C GLU A 143 -13.09 6.97 -8.96
N ASN A 144 -13.97 7.53 -8.15
CA ASN A 144 -13.67 8.66 -7.29
C ASN A 144 -13.85 8.33 -5.80
N GLU A 145 -14.89 7.60 -5.47
CA GLU A 145 -15.27 7.25 -4.10
C GLU A 145 -15.84 5.84 -4.05
N LEU A 146 -15.57 5.13 -2.95
CA LEU A 146 -16.17 3.83 -2.64
C LEU A 146 -16.39 3.74 -1.12
N SER A 147 -17.55 3.26 -0.69
CA SER A 147 -17.83 2.97 0.70
C SER A 147 -18.03 1.48 0.90
N ILE A 148 -17.30 0.89 1.84
CA ILE A 148 -17.38 -0.54 2.19
C ILE A 148 -17.96 -0.65 3.59
N ASN A 149 -19.12 -1.30 3.72
CA ASN A 149 -19.70 -1.61 5.02
C ASN A 149 -19.04 -2.88 5.58
N LEU A 150 -18.24 -2.73 6.62
CA LEU A 150 -17.53 -3.83 7.27
C LEU A 150 -18.34 -4.49 8.39
N GLY A 151 -19.53 -3.98 8.69
CA GLY A 151 -20.31 -4.34 9.87
C GLY A 151 -19.89 -3.50 11.09
N GLY A 152 -20.78 -2.58 11.50
CA GLY A 152 -20.53 -1.67 12.62
C GLY A 152 -19.59 -0.48 12.32
N VAL A 153 -18.81 -0.54 11.25
CA VAL A 153 -18.00 0.57 10.73
C VAL A 153 -17.99 0.58 9.21
N HIS A 154 -17.76 1.76 8.63
CA HIS A 154 -17.59 1.96 7.20
C HIS A 154 -16.14 2.33 6.89
N CYS A 155 -15.62 1.75 5.82
CA CYS A 155 -14.35 2.14 5.22
C CYS A 155 -14.67 2.97 3.98
N ASN A 156 -14.48 4.28 4.06
CA ASN A 156 -14.78 5.23 2.98
C ASN A 156 -13.49 5.62 2.26
N LEU A 157 -13.41 5.27 0.99
CA LEU A 157 -12.29 5.55 0.11
C LEU A 157 -12.60 6.77 -0.73
N LYS A 158 -11.61 7.65 -0.89
CA LYS A 158 -11.74 8.82 -1.74
C LYS A 158 -10.45 9.13 -2.46
N LEU A 159 -10.50 9.18 -3.80
CA LEU A 159 -9.42 9.70 -4.62
C LEU A 159 -9.35 11.22 -4.39
N VAL A 160 -8.22 11.70 -3.91
CA VAL A 160 -8.02 13.12 -3.59
C VAL A 160 -6.87 13.75 -4.38
N GLY A 161 -5.97 12.91 -4.94
CA GLY A 161 -4.69 13.38 -5.44
C GLY A 161 -3.82 13.95 -4.31
N GLY A 162 -2.86 14.76 -4.67
CA GLY A 162 -2.01 15.41 -3.67
C GLY A 162 -0.68 15.87 -4.26
N PRO A 163 0.15 16.55 -3.46
CA PRO A 163 1.47 16.97 -3.91
C PRO A 163 2.44 15.81 -4.12
N HIS A 164 2.14 14.61 -3.58
CA HIS A 164 2.98 13.43 -3.71
C HIS A 164 2.73 12.71 -5.06
N CYS A 165 1.46 12.42 -5.35
CA CYS A 165 1.04 11.84 -6.62
C CYS A 165 -0.46 12.09 -6.88
N GLU A 166 -0.85 12.09 -8.16
CA GLU A 166 -2.21 12.41 -8.59
C GLU A 166 -3.23 11.32 -8.23
N ASP A 167 -2.79 10.09 -8.02
CA ASP A 167 -3.64 8.93 -7.73
C ASP A 167 -3.86 8.68 -6.22
N SER A 168 -3.42 9.62 -5.36
CA SER A 168 -3.55 9.47 -3.91
C SER A 168 -5.00 9.31 -3.48
N THR A 169 -5.23 8.23 -2.74
CA THR A 169 -6.52 7.84 -2.13
C THR A 169 -6.41 7.87 -0.63
N ILE A 170 -7.34 8.52 0.05
CA ILE A 170 -7.47 8.50 1.52
C ILE A 170 -8.50 7.47 1.95
N VAL A 171 -8.33 6.94 3.16
CA VAL A 171 -9.21 5.92 3.77
C VAL A 171 -9.75 6.46 5.08
N HIS A 172 -11.05 6.76 5.13
CA HIS A 172 -11.72 7.37 6.28
C HIS A 172 -12.66 6.39 6.95
N ILE A 173 -12.51 6.26 8.26
CA ILE A 173 -13.34 5.44 9.14
C ILE A 173 -14.08 6.38 10.10
N PRO A 174 -15.27 6.90 9.72
CA PRO A 174 -15.96 7.97 10.46
C PRO A 174 -16.36 7.56 11.88
N GLU A 175 -16.80 6.32 12.09
CA GLU A 175 -17.23 5.82 13.39
C GLU A 175 -16.08 5.81 14.40
N GLU A 176 -14.86 5.54 13.93
CA GLU A 176 -13.64 5.51 14.75
C GLU A 176 -12.89 6.85 14.75
N LYS A 177 -13.32 7.82 13.93
CA LYS A 177 -12.66 9.13 13.73
C LYS A 177 -11.19 8.99 13.28
N VAL A 178 -10.92 8.00 12.43
CA VAL A 178 -9.59 7.71 11.91
C VAL A 178 -9.55 8.00 10.42
N LEU A 179 -8.44 8.55 9.99
CA LEU A 179 -8.12 8.81 8.59
C LEU A 179 -6.72 8.30 8.29
N PHE A 180 -6.60 7.37 7.33
CA PHE A 180 -5.31 7.04 6.71
C PHE A 180 -5.17 7.88 5.44
N VAL A 181 -4.10 8.63 5.35
CA VAL A 181 -3.85 9.55 4.22
C VAL A 181 -2.87 8.97 3.20
N GLY A 182 -2.24 7.82 3.51
CA GLY A 182 -1.09 7.38 2.73
C GLY A 182 -0.05 8.48 2.72
N ASP A 183 0.47 8.80 1.54
CA ASP A 183 1.44 9.86 1.32
C ASP A 183 0.84 11.14 0.70
N ALA A 184 -0.49 11.26 0.71
CA ALA A 184 -1.20 12.35 0.03
C ALA A 184 -0.77 13.77 0.45
N ASP A 185 -0.23 13.94 1.66
CA ASP A 185 0.29 15.22 2.19
C ASP A 185 1.82 15.34 2.11
N CYS A 186 2.52 14.32 1.61
CA CYS A 186 3.96 14.34 1.40
C CYS A 186 4.33 15.09 0.13
N ILE A 187 5.60 15.54 0.05
CA ILE A 187 6.16 16.15 -1.17
C ILE A 187 6.57 15.02 -2.11
N ASP A 188 6.29 15.21 -3.41
CA ASP A 188 6.79 14.30 -4.45
C ASP A 188 8.32 14.35 -4.54
N PHE A 189 8.98 13.22 -4.33
CA PHE A 189 10.42 13.09 -4.43
C PHE A 189 10.92 13.07 -5.88
N TYR A 190 10.08 12.71 -6.85
CA TYR A 190 10.42 12.70 -8.27
C TYR A 190 10.57 14.11 -8.85
N LEU A 191 9.92 15.12 -8.25
CA LEU A 191 10.00 16.52 -8.71
C LEU A 191 11.28 17.25 -8.25
N LYS A 192 12.13 16.65 -7.45
CA LYS A 192 13.35 17.27 -6.88
C LYS A 192 14.63 17.00 -7.67
N GLN A 193 14.52 16.43 -8.87
CA GLN A 193 15.69 16.14 -9.73
C GLN A 193 15.97 17.27 -10.72
#